data_b34574cbcd64fc1769844acddaa38e3d
#
_entry.id   b34574cbcd64fc1769844acddaa38e3d
#
_cell.length_a   1.000
_cell.length_b   1.000
_cell.length_c   1.000
_cell.angle_alpha   90.00
_cell.angle_beta   90.00
_cell.angle_gamma   90.00
#
_symmetry.space_group_name_H-M   'P 1'
#
loop_
_entity.id
_entity.type
_entity.pdbx_description
1 polymer ?
#
loop_
_entity_poly.entity_id
_entity_poly.type
_entity_poly.pdbx_seq_one_letter_code
_entity_poly.pdbx_strand_id
1 'polypeptide(L)'
;ENRQKAVKWQIDTQLERYRSAGYENLSLVGFYWQEEHIFGDDPDERAVIRYATDYVHSLGMMMLWIPYYQAQEFEEWKSLGFDIACLQPNYSFMSVTDPDRLDSTALQARMFGMCVEMELSAWSNRLNIERYKEYIQKGIEYGYMDSIKVYYLGIIPTDLTQALDNGDAYTSSVYKDTYLYAKGRLDESYSALPEVSEVTAPPSA
;
A
#
# COMPACT_ATOMS: atom_id res chain seq x y z
N GLU A 1 12.34 -27.91 5.08
CA GLU A 1 11.43 -28.87 4.46
C GLU A 1 9.98 -28.77 4.99
N ASN A 2 9.74 -28.78 6.31
CA ASN A 2 8.38 -28.72 6.86
C ASN A 2 7.70 -27.38 6.60
N ARG A 3 8.42 -26.26 6.69
CA ARG A 3 7.89 -24.91 6.34
C ARG A 3 7.44 -24.85 4.88
N GLN A 4 8.23 -25.39 3.94
CA GLN A 4 7.90 -25.47 2.51
C GLN A 4 6.64 -26.28 2.25
N LYS A 5 6.48 -27.43 2.93
CA LYS A 5 5.27 -28.25 2.84
C LYS A 5 4.03 -27.49 3.35
N ALA A 6 4.18 -26.74 4.45
CA ALA A 6 3.09 -25.93 5.01
C ALA A 6 2.67 -24.80 4.04
N VAL A 7 3.63 -24.07 3.48
CA VAL A 7 3.36 -23.01 2.50
C VAL A 7 2.69 -23.58 1.24
N LYS A 8 3.22 -24.69 0.71
CA LYS A 8 2.60 -25.34 -0.43
C LYS A 8 1.15 -25.77 -0.14
N TRP A 9 0.91 -26.39 1.01
CA TRP A 9 -0.43 -26.79 1.42
C TRP A 9 -1.39 -25.60 1.52
N GLN A 10 -0.89 -24.46 2.05
CA GLN A 10 -1.69 -23.24 2.15
C GLN A 10 -2.08 -22.70 0.77
N ILE A 11 -1.12 -22.63 -0.16
CA ILE A 11 -1.36 -22.19 -1.54
C ILE A 11 -2.37 -23.12 -2.23
N ASP A 12 -2.14 -24.42 -2.16
CA ASP A 12 -3.04 -25.42 -2.77
C ASP A 12 -4.47 -25.32 -2.22
N THR A 13 -4.58 -25.16 -0.90
CA THR A 13 -5.89 -25.02 -0.23
C THR A 13 -6.64 -23.76 -0.66
N GLN A 14 -5.93 -22.63 -0.80
CA GLN A 14 -6.53 -21.38 -1.28
C GLN A 14 -6.98 -21.51 -2.73
N LEU A 15 -6.17 -22.12 -3.59
CA LEU A 15 -6.53 -22.40 -4.99
C LEU A 15 -7.74 -23.30 -5.12
N GLU A 16 -7.82 -24.36 -4.32
CA GLU A 16 -8.97 -25.27 -4.31
C GLU A 16 -10.23 -24.53 -3.89
N ARG A 17 -10.17 -23.73 -2.82
CA ARG A 17 -11.30 -22.92 -2.36
C ARG A 17 -11.74 -21.90 -3.42
N TYR A 18 -10.79 -21.20 -4.06
CA TYR A 18 -11.09 -20.27 -5.12
C TYR A 18 -11.80 -20.95 -6.30
N ARG A 19 -11.29 -22.10 -6.77
CA ARG A 19 -11.89 -22.87 -7.87
C ARG A 19 -13.27 -23.39 -7.50
N SER A 20 -13.43 -23.89 -6.27
CA SER A 20 -14.71 -24.43 -5.77
C SER A 20 -15.77 -23.36 -5.58
N ALA A 21 -15.38 -22.11 -5.36
CA ALA A 21 -16.30 -20.97 -5.22
C ALA A 21 -16.99 -20.59 -6.55
N GLY A 22 -16.40 -20.96 -7.70
CA GLY A 22 -17.02 -20.75 -9.00
C GLY A 22 -17.26 -19.29 -9.37
N TYR A 23 -16.35 -18.38 -8.98
CA TYR A 23 -16.48 -16.97 -9.30
C TYR A 23 -16.42 -16.72 -10.81
N GLU A 24 -17.48 -16.13 -11.38
CA GLU A 24 -17.57 -15.85 -12.81
C GLU A 24 -16.85 -14.56 -13.24
N ASN A 25 -16.74 -13.59 -12.32
CA ASN A 25 -16.21 -12.24 -12.60
C ASN A 25 -14.89 -11.92 -11.87
N LEU A 26 -14.23 -12.93 -11.27
CA LEU A 26 -12.96 -12.78 -10.57
C LEU A 26 -11.90 -13.67 -11.20
N SER A 27 -10.71 -13.12 -11.38
CA SER A 27 -9.52 -13.87 -11.79
C SER A 27 -8.47 -13.78 -10.69
N LEU A 28 -8.01 -14.93 -10.19
CA LEU A 28 -6.89 -14.99 -9.26
C LEU A 28 -5.59 -14.86 -10.05
N VAL A 29 -4.87 -13.76 -9.86
CA VAL A 29 -3.64 -13.45 -10.61
C VAL A 29 -2.37 -13.79 -9.85
N GLY A 30 -2.46 -13.96 -8.52
CA GLY A 30 -1.27 -14.22 -7.70
C GLY A 30 -1.57 -14.34 -6.22
N PHE A 31 -0.50 -14.36 -5.47
CA PHE A 31 -0.51 -14.43 -4.01
C PHE A 31 0.26 -13.25 -3.41
N TYR A 32 -0.08 -12.90 -2.20
CA TYR A 32 0.60 -11.92 -1.38
C TYR A 32 1.36 -12.63 -0.25
N TRP A 33 2.68 -12.35 -0.16
CA TRP A 33 3.49 -12.76 0.98
C TRP A 33 3.28 -11.78 2.13
N GLN A 34 2.62 -12.23 3.18
CA GLN A 34 2.08 -11.36 4.23
C GLN A 34 3.13 -10.92 5.26
N GLU A 35 4.24 -11.65 5.42
CA GLU A 35 5.29 -11.26 6.35
C GLU A 35 6.03 -10.04 5.81
N GLU A 36 6.02 -8.95 6.57
CA GLU A 36 6.57 -7.65 6.15
C GLU A 36 8.08 -7.53 6.33
N HIS A 37 8.69 -8.48 7.04
CA HIS A 37 10.12 -8.53 7.33
C HIS A 37 10.73 -9.82 6.80
N ILE A 38 12.02 -9.77 6.49
CA ILE A 38 12.83 -10.95 6.27
C ILE A 38 13.88 -10.98 7.38
N PHE A 39 13.86 -12.03 8.19
CA PHE A 39 14.85 -12.20 9.24
C PHE A 39 16.16 -12.69 8.59
N GLY A 40 17.07 -11.75 8.31
CA GLY A 40 18.32 -12.02 7.60
C GLY A 40 19.22 -13.07 8.24
N ASP A 41 19.03 -13.32 9.53
CA ASP A 41 19.76 -14.34 10.30
C ASP A 41 19.17 -15.77 10.13
N ASP A 42 17.98 -15.91 9.50
CA ASP A 42 17.37 -17.22 9.24
C ASP A 42 17.52 -17.62 7.75
N PRO A 43 18.56 -18.40 7.41
CA PRO A 43 18.75 -18.84 6.02
C PRO A 43 17.61 -19.75 5.53
N ASP A 44 16.86 -20.38 6.43
CA ASP A 44 15.72 -21.21 6.08
C ASP A 44 14.54 -20.36 5.62
N GLU A 45 14.38 -19.12 6.11
CA GLU A 45 13.31 -18.23 5.68
C GLU A 45 13.44 -17.84 4.20
N ARG A 46 14.63 -17.41 3.77
CA ARG A 46 14.90 -17.12 2.36
C ARG A 46 14.64 -18.33 1.46
N ALA A 47 15.02 -19.53 1.92
CA ALA A 47 14.76 -20.76 1.18
C ALA A 47 13.26 -21.07 1.10
N VAL A 48 12.47 -20.71 2.11
CA VAL A 48 11.00 -20.87 2.09
C VAL A 48 10.35 -19.85 1.16
N ILE A 49 10.80 -18.59 1.18
CA ILE A 49 10.29 -17.54 0.28
C ILE A 49 10.57 -17.94 -1.18
N ARG A 50 11.79 -18.29 -1.53
CA ARG A 50 12.14 -18.75 -2.89
C ARG A 50 11.32 -19.95 -3.32
N TYR A 51 11.17 -20.94 -2.45
CA TYR A 51 10.31 -22.07 -2.73
C TYR A 51 8.85 -21.65 -3.01
N ALA A 52 8.32 -20.71 -2.24
CA ALA A 52 6.95 -20.21 -2.41
C ALA A 52 6.80 -19.46 -3.74
N THR A 53 7.73 -18.56 -4.07
CA THR A 53 7.72 -17.82 -5.34
C THR A 53 7.86 -18.74 -6.54
N ASP A 54 8.82 -19.68 -6.52
CA ASP A 54 9.00 -20.68 -7.58
C ASP A 54 7.75 -21.55 -7.77
N TYR A 55 7.11 -21.94 -6.66
CA TYR A 55 5.89 -22.74 -6.72
C TYR A 55 4.74 -21.95 -7.33
N VAL A 56 4.53 -20.69 -6.92
CA VAL A 56 3.50 -19.81 -7.49
C VAL A 56 3.75 -19.56 -8.99
N HIS A 57 5.00 -19.34 -9.38
CA HIS A 57 5.38 -19.19 -10.79
C HIS A 57 5.10 -20.48 -11.60
N SER A 58 5.31 -21.66 -11.03
CA SER A 58 4.99 -22.94 -11.68
C SER A 58 3.49 -23.09 -11.98
N LEU A 59 2.65 -22.33 -11.27
CA LEU A 59 1.19 -22.25 -11.49
C LEU A 59 0.79 -21.15 -12.48
N GLY A 60 1.75 -20.41 -13.05
CA GLY A 60 1.51 -19.28 -13.94
C GLY A 60 0.97 -18.04 -13.23
N MET A 61 1.25 -17.88 -11.94
CA MET A 61 0.78 -16.79 -11.10
C MET A 61 1.94 -15.93 -10.60
N MET A 62 1.62 -14.74 -10.08
CA MET A 62 2.57 -13.76 -9.54
C MET A 62 2.62 -13.78 -8.02
N MET A 63 3.75 -13.34 -7.46
CA MET A 63 3.91 -13.14 -6.02
C MET A 63 4.17 -11.66 -5.71
N LEU A 64 3.31 -11.08 -4.87
CA LEU A 64 3.42 -9.72 -4.36
C LEU A 64 4.02 -9.73 -2.96
N TRP A 65 4.86 -8.75 -2.65
CA TRP A 65 5.35 -8.47 -1.30
C TRP A 65 5.17 -6.99 -0.95
N ILE A 66 4.77 -6.72 0.31
CA ILE A 66 4.64 -5.36 0.85
C ILE A 66 5.50 -5.26 2.10
N PRO A 67 6.81 -5.08 1.94
CA PRO A 67 7.72 -4.95 3.08
C PRO A 67 7.52 -3.64 3.82
N TYR A 68 7.70 -3.69 5.13
CA TYR A 68 7.87 -2.51 5.96
C TYR A 68 9.09 -1.70 5.50
N TYR A 69 9.00 -0.38 5.54
CA TYR A 69 9.98 0.51 4.94
C TYR A 69 11.40 0.40 5.53
N GLN A 70 11.55 -0.18 6.72
CA GLN A 70 12.84 -0.52 7.35
C GLN A 70 13.06 -2.03 7.48
N ALA A 71 12.29 -2.83 6.75
CA ALA A 71 12.51 -4.27 6.72
C ALA A 71 13.93 -4.57 6.26
N GLN A 72 14.56 -5.54 6.91
CA GLN A 72 15.86 -6.02 6.43
C GLN A 72 15.70 -6.61 5.04
N GLU A 73 16.66 -6.32 4.15
CA GLU A 73 16.77 -6.93 2.83
C GLU A 73 15.58 -6.67 1.88
N PHE A 74 14.79 -5.63 2.12
CA PHE A 74 13.71 -5.30 1.21
C PHE A 74 14.20 -5.02 -0.22
N GLU A 75 15.43 -4.54 -0.36
CA GLU A 75 16.11 -4.29 -1.64
C GLU A 75 16.34 -5.55 -2.46
N GLU A 76 16.40 -6.72 -1.79
CA GLU A 76 16.64 -8.02 -2.41
C GLU A 76 15.36 -8.70 -2.95
N TRP A 77 14.23 -8.00 -2.97
CA TRP A 77 12.93 -8.56 -3.34
C TRP A 77 12.93 -9.32 -4.68
N LYS A 78 13.67 -8.82 -5.68
CA LYS A 78 13.77 -9.48 -6.98
C LYS A 78 14.54 -10.80 -6.88
N SER A 79 15.62 -10.83 -6.10
CA SER A 79 16.45 -12.01 -5.91
C SER A 79 15.72 -13.12 -5.15
N LEU A 80 14.66 -12.75 -4.41
CA LEU A 80 13.79 -13.68 -3.70
C LEU A 80 12.65 -14.20 -4.58
N GLY A 81 12.50 -13.69 -5.80
CA GLY A 81 11.52 -14.15 -6.77
C GLY A 81 10.18 -13.43 -6.73
N PHE A 82 10.06 -12.32 -6.04
CA PHE A 82 8.84 -11.51 -6.09
C PHE A 82 8.69 -10.80 -7.44
N ASP A 83 7.48 -10.74 -7.97
CA ASP A 83 7.16 -10.04 -9.22
C ASP A 83 6.86 -8.58 -8.99
N ILE A 84 6.27 -8.27 -7.84
CA ILE A 84 5.87 -6.92 -7.42
C ILE A 84 6.28 -6.76 -5.96
N ALA A 85 6.89 -5.61 -5.64
CA ALA A 85 7.10 -5.20 -4.26
C ALA A 85 6.70 -3.75 -4.07
N CYS A 86 5.96 -3.48 -2.97
CA CYS A 86 5.55 -2.13 -2.56
C CYS A 86 6.09 -1.83 -1.17
N LEU A 87 6.83 -0.73 -1.04
CA LEU A 87 7.25 -0.29 0.29
C LEU A 87 6.08 0.28 1.07
N GLN A 88 5.92 -0.18 2.30
CA GLN A 88 4.97 0.33 3.27
C GLN A 88 5.64 1.42 4.11
N PRO A 89 5.31 2.72 3.94
CA PRO A 89 5.94 3.80 4.69
C PRO A 89 5.61 3.79 6.18
N ASN A 90 4.45 3.26 6.54
CA ASN A 90 3.90 3.26 7.89
C ASN A 90 3.73 4.68 8.50
N TYR A 91 3.59 5.67 7.61
CA TYR A 91 3.52 7.07 8.00
C TYR A 91 2.16 7.44 8.60
N SER A 92 1.08 6.81 8.12
CA SER A 92 -0.27 7.04 8.62
C SER A 92 -0.48 6.57 10.06
N PHE A 93 0.33 5.62 10.54
CA PHE A 93 0.16 4.99 11.84
C PHE A 93 1.03 5.59 12.95
N MET A 94 1.93 6.50 12.62
CA MET A 94 2.90 7.01 13.60
C MET A 94 2.32 8.11 14.48
N SER A 95 2.61 8.03 15.77
CA SER A 95 2.34 9.09 16.74
C SER A 95 3.33 10.25 16.62
N VAL A 96 4.54 9.97 16.17
CA VAL A 96 5.60 10.96 15.97
C VAL A 96 5.90 11.04 14.46
N THR A 97 5.80 12.21 13.89
CA THR A 97 6.12 12.45 12.49
C THR A 97 7.63 12.48 12.28
N ASP A 98 8.10 11.55 11.46
CA ASP A 98 9.33 11.74 10.71
C ASP A 98 8.93 12.47 9.40
N PRO A 99 9.21 13.76 9.28
CA PRO A 99 8.73 14.56 8.14
C PRO A 99 9.31 14.08 6.81
N ASP A 100 10.47 13.44 6.85
CA ASP A 100 11.18 12.98 5.64
C ASP A 100 10.83 11.53 5.26
N ARG A 101 9.92 10.88 6.00
CA ARG A 101 9.61 9.46 5.80
C ARG A 101 9.06 9.16 4.42
N LEU A 102 8.09 9.93 3.95
CA LEU A 102 7.51 9.71 2.63
C LEU A 102 8.52 9.98 1.51
N ASP A 103 9.35 11.02 1.67
CA ASP A 103 10.41 11.34 0.72
C ASP A 103 11.45 10.23 0.67
N SER A 104 11.91 9.77 1.84
CA SER A 104 12.86 8.65 1.95
C SER A 104 12.30 7.37 1.35
N THR A 105 11.04 7.04 1.63
CA THR A 105 10.39 5.84 1.08
C THR A 105 10.24 5.94 -0.44
N ALA A 106 9.82 7.09 -0.97
CA ALA A 106 9.69 7.31 -2.40
C ALA A 106 11.01 7.15 -3.14
N LEU A 107 12.10 7.71 -2.58
CA LEU A 107 13.45 7.57 -3.15
C LEU A 107 13.93 6.11 -3.12
N GLN A 108 13.72 5.40 -2.04
CA GLN A 108 14.05 3.97 -1.93
C GLN A 108 13.24 3.14 -2.92
N ALA A 109 11.92 3.35 -2.98
CA ALA A 109 11.05 2.65 -3.92
C ALA A 109 11.53 2.85 -5.37
N ARG A 110 11.87 4.08 -5.75
CA ARG A 110 12.43 4.39 -7.06
C ARG A 110 13.79 3.71 -7.30
N MET A 111 14.68 3.71 -6.30
CA MET A 111 16.01 3.12 -6.40
C MET A 111 15.95 1.62 -6.66
N PHE A 112 15.05 0.93 -5.98
CA PHE A 112 14.93 -0.54 -6.04
C PHE A 112 13.82 -1.02 -6.98
N GLY A 113 13.14 -0.11 -7.70
CA GLY A 113 12.08 -0.44 -8.65
C GLY A 113 10.84 -1.04 -7.98
N MET A 114 10.46 -0.47 -6.84
CA MET A 114 9.29 -0.83 -6.05
C MET A 114 8.18 0.21 -6.23
N CYS A 115 6.97 -0.14 -5.83
CA CYS A 115 5.88 0.83 -5.62
C CYS A 115 5.80 1.29 -4.16
N VAL A 116 4.90 2.22 -3.87
CA VAL A 116 4.64 2.72 -2.51
C VAL A 116 3.20 2.40 -2.14
N GLU A 117 2.99 1.82 -0.95
CA GLU A 117 1.64 1.60 -0.42
C GLU A 117 1.04 2.92 0.09
N MET A 118 -0.21 3.15 -0.27
CA MET A 118 -1.00 4.31 0.14
C MET A 118 -1.78 3.95 1.40
N GLU A 119 -1.49 4.60 2.53
CA GLU A 119 -2.04 4.20 3.83
C GLU A 119 -2.99 5.23 4.42
N LEU A 120 -4.21 4.81 4.74
CA LEU A 120 -5.17 5.55 5.55
C LEU A 120 -5.55 4.71 6.77
N SER A 121 -5.03 5.06 7.95
CA SER A 121 -5.27 4.28 9.17
C SER A 121 -6.68 4.46 9.75
N ALA A 122 -7.24 5.67 9.69
CA ALA A 122 -8.61 5.95 10.10
C ALA A 122 -9.12 7.27 9.52
N TRP A 123 -10.27 7.23 8.84
CA TRP A 123 -10.91 8.42 8.25
C TRP A 123 -11.47 9.39 9.31
N SER A 124 -11.82 8.90 10.49
CA SER A 124 -12.37 9.72 11.57
C SER A 124 -11.33 10.60 12.26
N ASN A 125 -10.04 10.39 12.00
CA ASN A 125 -8.95 11.19 12.55
C ASN A 125 -8.46 12.19 11.49
N ARG A 126 -8.59 13.47 11.77
CA ARG A 126 -8.17 14.54 10.88
C ARG A 126 -6.70 14.44 10.46
N LEU A 127 -5.80 14.15 11.39
CA LEU A 127 -4.37 14.00 11.09
C LEU A 127 -4.11 12.84 10.11
N ASN A 128 -4.87 11.75 10.22
CA ASN A 128 -4.72 10.63 9.29
C ASN A 128 -5.17 11.00 7.86
N ILE A 129 -6.23 11.82 7.74
CA ILE A 129 -6.66 12.36 6.45
C ILE A 129 -5.59 13.28 5.86
N GLU A 130 -5.01 14.16 6.67
CA GLU A 130 -3.93 15.06 6.23
C GLU A 130 -2.74 14.25 5.74
N ARG A 131 -2.28 13.27 6.50
CA ARG A 131 -1.20 12.37 6.11
C ARG A 131 -1.51 11.58 4.84
N TYR A 132 -2.72 11.06 4.70
CA TYR A 132 -3.12 10.36 3.48
C TYR A 132 -3.06 11.28 2.26
N LYS A 133 -3.47 12.54 2.39
CA LYS A 133 -3.34 13.53 1.31
C LYS A 133 -1.88 13.87 1.00
N GLU A 134 -0.98 13.83 2.00
CA GLU A 134 0.46 13.95 1.78
C GLU A 134 1.01 12.77 0.95
N TYR A 135 0.53 11.54 1.15
CA TYR A 135 0.88 10.41 0.27
C TYR A 135 0.51 10.71 -1.19
N ILE A 136 -0.70 11.25 -1.41
CA ILE A 136 -1.15 11.62 -2.76
C ILE A 136 -0.23 12.69 -3.35
N GLN A 137 0.06 13.75 -2.61
CA GLN A 137 0.94 14.83 -3.05
C GLN A 137 2.34 14.32 -3.37
N LYS A 138 2.93 13.51 -2.49
CA LYS A 138 4.24 12.89 -2.72
C LYS A 138 4.22 11.90 -3.89
N GLY A 139 3.11 11.22 -4.12
CA GLY A 139 2.92 10.35 -5.29
C GLY A 139 3.01 11.09 -6.61
N ILE A 140 2.49 12.31 -6.66
CA ILE A 140 2.61 13.19 -7.82
C ILE A 140 4.06 13.72 -7.94
N GLU A 141 4.61 14.25 -6.86
CA GLU A 141 5.96 14.84 -6.81
C GLU A 141 7.06 13.84 -7.19
N TYR A 142 7.01 12.62 -6.66
CA TYR A 142 8.03 11.58 -6.90
C TYR A 142 7.66 10.61 -8.03
N GLY A 143 6.47 10.75 -8.62
CA GLY A 143 6.04 9.96 -9.78
C GLY A 143 5.55 8.55 -9.44
N TYR A 144 5.42 8.15 -8.16
CA TYR A 144 4.87 6.84 -7.85
C TYR A 144 3.36 6.73 -8.07
N MET A 145 2.67 7.85 -8.33
CA MET A 145 1.31 7.83 -8.84
C MET A 145 1.18 7.03 -10.15
N ASP A 146 2.23 6.97 -10.98
CA ASP A 146 2.22 6.27 -12.26
C ASP A 146 2.67 4.81 -12.17
N SER A 147 3.01 4.35 -10.96
CA SER A 147 3.36 2.96 -10.68
C SER A 147 2.14 2.07 -10.38
N ILE A 148 2.39 0.81 -10.05
CA ILE A 148 1.38 -0.07 -9.47
C ILE A 148 0.91 0.55 -8.14
N LYS A 149 -0.39 0.56 -7.92
CA LYS A 149 -1.03 1.18 -6.77
C LYS A 149 -1.53 0.12 -5.80
N VAL A 150 -1.05 0.19 -4.57
CA VAL A 150 -1.50 -0.64 -3.46
C VAL A 150 -2.03 0.28 -2.37
N TYR A 151 -3.13 -0.10 -1.75
CA TYR A 151 -3.80 0.72 -0.75
C TYR A 151 -4.08 -0.07 0.52
N TYR A 152 -3.75 0.52 1.65
CA TYR A 152 -4.31 0.18 2.94
C TYR A 152 -5.29 1.29 3.35
N LEU A 153 -6.57 1.01 3.29
CA LEU A 153 -7.62 2.01 3.49
C LEU A 153 -8.44 1.74 4.77
N GLY A 154 -7.73 1.52 5.88
CA GLY A 154 -8.34 1.16 7.15
C GLY A 154 -8.61 -0.33 7.30
N ILE A 155 -9.21 -0.70 8.43
CA ILE A 155 -9.52 -2.09 8.77
C ILE A 155 -10.80 -2.57 8.08
N ILE A 156 -11.68 -1.62 7.71
CA ILE A 156 -13.00 -1.90 7.14
C ILE A 156 -13.01 -1.46 5.69
N PRO A 157 -13.40 -2.32 4.72
CA PRO A 157 -13.43 -1.96 3.29
C PRO A 157 -14.31 -0.75 2.94
N THR A 158 -15.17 -0.32 3.88
CA THR A 158 -16.09 0.82 3.69
C THR A 158 -15.55 2.15 4.20
N ASP A 159 -14.30 2.20 4.70
CA ASP A 159 -13.76 3.42 5.32
C ASP A 159 -13.79 4.65 4.40
N LEU A 160 -13.45 4.50 3.13
CA LEU A 160 -13.55 5.61 2.17
C LEU A 160 -14.99 6.08 1.93
N THR A 161 -15.95 5.16 1.85
CA THR A 161 -17.36 5.54 1.67
C THR A 161 -17.92 6.18 2.93
N GLN A 162 -17.49 5.73 4.11
CA GLN A 162 -17.85 6.39 5.37
C GLN A 162 -17.26 7.79 5.47
N ALA A 163 -16.02 8.01 5.03
CA ALA A 163 -15.44 9.33 4.95
C ALA A 163 -16.23 10.26 4.02
N LEU A 164 -16.72 9.74 2.89
CA LEU A 164 -17.56 10.46 1.96
C LEU A 164 -18.91 10.86 2.59
N ASP A 165 -19.57 9.93 3.29
CA ASP A 165 -20.94 10.10 3.77
C ASP A 165 -21.03 10.87 5.09
N ASN A 166 -20.02 10.73 5.96
CA ASN A 166 -20.05 11.24 7.34
C ASN A 166 -18.98 12.30 7.65
N GLY A 167 -18.06 12.57 6.73
CA GLY A 167 -16.98 13.54 6.91
C GLY A 167 -17.42 14.97 6.62
N ASP A 168 -16.64 15.94 7.11
CA ASP A 168 -16.69 17.32 6.60
C ASP A 168 -16.22 17.38 5.13
N ALA A 169 -16.36 18.53 4.48
CA ALA A 169 -16.02 18.68 3.06
C ALA A 169 -14.55 18.28 2.74
N TYR A 170 -13.61 18.55 3.65
CA TYR A 170 -12.22 18.17 3.46
C TYR A 170 -12.01 16.65 3.62
N THR A 171 -12.61 16.05 4.65
CA THR A 171 -12.57 14.60 4.87
C THR A 171 -13.28 13.86 3.74
N SER A 172 -14.45 14.34 3.31
CA SER A 172 -15.20 13.74 2.22
C SER A 172 -14.46 13.80 0.88
N SER A 173 -13.59 14.79 0.67
CA SER A 173 -12.78 14.91 -0.55
C SER A 173 -11.80 13.76 -0.74
N VAL A 174 -11.42 13.04 0.33
CA VAL A 174 -10.46 11.93 0.25
C VAL A 174 -10.92 10.83 -0.71
N TYR A 175 -12.22 10.57 -0.79
CA TYR A 175 -12.78 9.61 -1.75
C TYR A 175 -12.50 10.04 -3.20
N LYS A 176 -12.80 11.31 -3.51
CA LYS A 176 -12.56 11.87 -4.84
C LYS A 176 -11.08 11.91 -5.17
N ASP A 177 -10.26 12.33 -4.22
CA ASP A 177 -8.81 12.42 -4.39
C ASP A 177 -8.21 11.04 -4.66
N THR A 178 -8.63 10.02 -3.89
CA THR A 178 -8.22 8.64 -4.11
C THR A 178 -8.63 8.13 -5.49
N TYR A 179 -9.86 8.42 -5.93
CA TYR A 179 -10.34 8.05 -7.26
C TYR A 179 -9.52 8.72 -8.37
N LEU A 180 -9.29 10.03 -8.26
CA LEU A 180 -8.49 10.77 -9.25
C LEU A 180 -7.04 10.30 -9.28
N TYR A 181 -6.45 10.06 -8.12
CA TYR A 181 -5.11 9.48 -7.99
C TYR A 181 -5.02 8.10 -8.63
N ALA A 182 -5.98 7.22 -8.32
CA ALA A 182 -6.02 5.88 -8.92
C ALA A 182 -6.14 5.91 -10.45
N LYS A 183 -6.76 6.96 -11.01
CA LYS A 183 -6.88 7.19 -12.46
C LYS A 183 -5.72 7.96 -13.08
N GLY A 184 -4.71 8.38 -12.30
CA GLY A 184 -3.62 9.22 -12.78
C GLY A 184 -4.11 10.57 -13.31
N ARG A 185 -5.12 11.18 -12.65
CA ARG A 185 -5.76 12.43 -13.07
C ARG A 185 -5.48 13.61 -12.14
N LEU A 186 -4.58 13.43 -11.21
CA LEU A 186 -4.05 14.53 -10.41
C LEU A 186 -2.74 15.02 -11.02
N ASP A 187 -2.44 16.30 -10.81
CA ASP A 187 -1.23 16.96 -11.28
C ASP A 187 -0.58 17.79 -10.17
N GLU A 188 0.48 18.51 -10.51
CA GLU A 188 1.27 19.34 -9.58
C GLU A 188 0.47 20.46 -8.90
N SER A 189 -0.74 20.77 -9.36
CA SER A 189 -1.62 21.75 -8.70
C SER A 189 -2.36 21.19 -7.48
N TYR A 190 -2.29 19.86 -7.26
CA TYR A 190 -2.89 19.23 -6.08
C TYR A 190 -2.21 19.70 -4.80
N SER A 191 -3.00 20.01 -3.77
CA SER A 191 -2.53 20.37 -2.43
C SER A 191 -3.15 19.48 -1.37
N ALA A 192 -2.30 18.89 -0.52
CA ALA A 192 -2.73 18.13 0.65
C ALA A 192 -3.36 19.02 1.73
N LEU A 193 -3.00 20.31 1.76
CA LEU A 193 -3.54 21.25 2.75
C LEU A 193 -4.93 21.75 2.30
N PRO A 194 -5.85 21.99 3.25
CA PRO A 194 -7.12 22.64 2.92
C PRO A 194 -6.82 24.04 2.39
N GLU A 195 -7.59 24.47 1.38
CA GLU A 195 -7.59 25.87 1.00
C GLU A 195 -7.87 26.72 2.25
N VAL A 196 -6.98 27.66 2.55
CA VAL A 196 -7.21 28.64 3.61
C VAL A 196 -8.36 29.53 3.10
N SER A 197 -9.60 29.18 3.47
CA SER A 197 -10.68 30.14 3.28
C SER A 197 -10.28 31.39 4.04
N GLU A 198 -10.13 32.51 3.33
CA GLU A 198 -9.94 33.83 3.94
C GLU A 198 -10.99 33.96 5.03
N VAL A 199 -10.55 33.90 6.27
CA VAL A 199 -11.40 34.23 7.41
C VAL A 199 -11.71 35.73 7.24
N THR A 200 -12.84 36.05 6.61
CA THR A 200 -13.34 37.41 6.59
C THR A 200 -13.49 37.84 8.05
N ALA A 201 -12.63 38.75 8.46
CA ALA A 201 -12.70 39.35 9.79
C ALA A 201 -14.15 39.82 10.02
N PRO A 202 -14.73 39.57 11.20
CA PRO A 202 -16.08 40.07 11.48
C PRO A 202 -16.10 41.60 11.30
N PRO A 203 -17.15 42.19 10.73
CA PRO A 203 -17.22 43.61 10.56
C PRO A 203 -17.09 44.28 11.93
N SER A 204 -16.13 45.19 12.02
CA SER A 204 -15.94 46.04 13.21
C SER A 204 -17.22 46.78 13.52
N ALA A 205 -17.73 46.57 14.76
CA ALA A 205 -18.89 47.25 15.30
C ALA A 205 -18.59 48.73 15.58
#